data_d71d5eb7ea40442c772d150441234adb
#
_entry.id   d71d5eb7ea40442c772d150441234adb
#
_cell.length_a   1.000
_cell.length_b   1.000
_cell.length_c   1.000
_cell.angle_alpha   90.00
_cell.angle_beta   90.00
_cell.angle_gamma   90.00
#
_symmetry.space_group_name_H-M   'P 1'
#
loop_
_entity.id
_entity.type
_entity.pdbx_description
1 polymer ?
#
loop_
_entity_poly.entity_id
_entity_poly.type
_entity_poly.pdbx_seq_one_letter_code
_entity_poly.pdbx_strand_id
1 'polypeptide(L)'
;MSLVRSVPRFATLAVAAAAACSYDARVPSEPSVARAPAFAVQAANRGAPGQNGRHIVTFRGQVPTDFAAQIGHLGGQVVWTSPGAGLAVVRGLSSTSAASLASNQSVAEVDQDDLLQLDQPTLGVVDGGGGTGLQSADNPAGAVRFARQWNMRAVQADAAWAHGFLGSSSVSIFMLDSGIDYLHSDLVGRIDLDRSVNLLGTFDAPAVVGKDTVIVPFTEADTVAKYFPTRLPITDLFFHGTHTGATVSSNAVRTAGVTSKTKLVAVKVCGYINLCPFSSILGGVLYGAANGADVMNLSLGGAFLKKGNKAFIQLLGRVFEFAHSQGVTIVVSAGNAAFNLDTHGNIYFSFCDTPGVICVAATGPTSDATGQTTLTGPWTDVDAHAFYSNFGRKAIDVAAPGGNSSFGPDLPAPASRDVFVWAPCSQTAIFTDPTTGAKFFPCAASSIFLIGAQGTSMSAPHVTGTAALLVSILGRNPDAIKERIDESADQVGTIQVRGFYGNGRLNVARAVGAIP
;
A
#
# COMPACT_ATOMS: atom_id res chain seq x y z
N MET A 1 46.32 65.86 53.92
CA MET A 1 45.18 66.69 53.59
C MET A 1 44.23 65.76 52.88
N SER A 2 43.26 65.21 53.60
CA SER A 2 41.84 65.58 53.53
C SER A 2 41.15 65.03 52.32
N LEU A 3 40.13 64.28 52.31
CA LEU A 3 38.95 64.08 53.13
C LEU A 3 38.27 62.75 52.79
N VAL A 4 37.88 62.07 53.86
CA VAL A 4 36.95 60.93 53.87
C VAL A 4 35.55 61.41 53.50
N ARG A 5 34.85 60.64 52.68
CA ARG A 5 33.38 60.58 52.74
C ARG A 5 32.87 59.14 52.51
N SER A 6 32.23 58.71 53.52
CA SER A 6 31.49 57.48 53.69
C SER A 6 30.21 57.44 52.83
N VAL A 7 29.89 56.28 52.29
CA VAL A 7 28.60 55.99 51.70
C VAL A 7 28.08 54.63 52.25
N PRO A 8 26.82 54.52 52.60
CA PRO A 8 26.32 53.42 53.41
C PRO A 8 26.08 52.12 52.68
N ARG A 9 26.26 51.03 53.39
CA ARG A 9 25.91 49.67 52.90
C ARG A 9 24.39 49.53 52.79
N PHE A 10 23.89 49.27 51.59
CA PHE A 10 22.60 48.68 51.42
C PHE A 10 22.74 47.16 51.31
N ALA A 11 22.09 46.47 52.25
CA ALA A 11 21.93 45.03 52.21
C ALA A 11 20.92 44.67 51.09
N THR A 12 21.37 43.99 50.09
CA THR A 12 20.49 43.41 49.07
C THR A 12 20.16 41.99 49.53
N LEU A 13 18.90 41.78 49.91
CA LEU A 13 18.30 40.48 50.10
C LEU A 13 18.30 39.74 48.76
N ALA A 14 19.05 38.67 48.65
CA ALA A 14 18.93 37.74 47.53
C ALA A 14 17.68 36.87 47.78
N VAL A 15 16.61 37.17 47.07
CA VAL A 15 15.47 36.27 46.90
C VAL A 15 15.87 35.23 45.87
N ALA A 16 16.13 34.00 46.33
CA ALA A 16 16.26 32.86 45.46
C ALA A 16 14.89 32.54 44.86
N ALA A 17 14.63 32.99 43.64
CA ALA A 17 13.51 32.52 42.85
C ALA A 17 13.83 31.10 42.41
N ALA A 18 13.21 30.11 43.06
CA ALA A 18 13.13 28.76 42.54
C ALA A 18 12.32 28.82 41.23
N ALA A 19 13.00 28.81 40.10
CA ALA A 19 12.38 28.55 38.80
C ALA A 19 11.91 27.10 38.80
N ALA A 20 10.66 26.88 39.21
CA ALA A 20 9.95 25.66 38.88
C ALA A 20 9.84 25.63 37.35
N CYS A 21 10.66 24.81 36.68
CA CYS A 21 10.41 24.40 35.33
C CYS A 21 9.10 23.63 35.33
N SER A 22 8.00 24.33 35.10
CA SER A 22 6.77 23.70 34.64
C SER A 22 7.07 23.15 33.24
N TYR A 23 7.37 21.89 33.19
CA TYR A 23 7.38 21.14 31.93
C TYR A 23 5.92 21.11 31.48
N ASP A 24 5.57 22.08 30.64
CA ASP A 24 4.31 22.11 29.96
C ASP A 24 4.36 20.95 28.99
N ALA A 25 3.86 19.78 29.45
CA ALA A 25 3.62 18.63 28.58
C ALA A 25 2.50 19.00 27.62
N ARG A 26 2.85 19.78 26.60
CA ARG A 26 2.01 19.90 25.43
C ARG A 26 1.90 18.48 24.89
N VAL A 27 0.74 17.88 25.09
CA VAL A 27 0.26 16.83 24.21
C VAL A 27 0.64 17.29 22.80
N PRO A 28 1.41 16.51 22.02
CA PRO A 28 1.65 16.86 20.64
C PRO A 28 0.28 17.18 20.05
N SER A 29 0.05 18.44 19.66
CA SER A 29 -1.14 18.80 18.92
C SER A 29 -1.24 17.79 17.80
N GLU A 30 -2.43 17.24 17.59
CA GLU A 30 -2.71 16.45 16.38
C GLU A 30 -1.96 17.11 15.23
N PRO A 31 -1.17 16.36 14.45
CA PRO A 31 -0.37 16.97 13.38
C PRO A 31 -1.31 17.91 12.64
N SER A 32 -0.96 19.20 12.60
CA SER A 32 -1.79 20.21 11.97
C SER A 32 -2.11 19.68 10.59
N VAL A 33 -3.38 19.45 10.30
CA VAL A 33 -3.86 18.87 9.05
C VAL A 33 -3.44 19.82 7.94
N ALA A 34 -2.19 19.70 7.52
CA ALA A 34 -1.75 20.23 6.26
C ALA A 34 -2.67 19.59 5.23
N ARG A 35 -3.38 20.40 4.48
CA ARG A 35 -4.34 20.04 3.43
C ARG A 35 -4.08 18.62 2.97
N ALA A 36 -4.94 17.69 3.39
CA ALA A 36 -4.90 16.34 2.94
C ALA A 36 -4.66 16.38 1.43
N PRO A 37 -3.62 15.71 0.91
CA PRO A 37 -3.51 15.53 -0.53
C PRO A 37 -4.87 15.01 -0.96
N ALA A 38 -5.31 15.28 -2.15
CA ALA A 38 -6.66 15.15 -2.68
C ALA A 38 -7.36 13.78 -2.51
N PHE A 39 -7.18 13.09 -1.40
CA PHE A 39 -8.12 12.14 -0.81
C PHE A 39 -9.40 12.83 -0.38
N ALA A 40 -9.50 14.11 -0.74
CA ALA A 40 -10.73 14.83 -0.58
C ALA A 40 -11.84 13.95 -1.13
N VAL A 41 -12.27 13.04 -0.22
CA VAL A 41 -13.63 12.57 -0.23
C VAL A 41 -14.15 12.35 -1.66
N GLN A 42 -13.72 11.28 -2.34
CA GLN A 42 -14.52 10.71 -3.44
C GLN A 42 -15.96 10.37 -2.98
N ALA A 43 -16.19 10.49 -1.70
CA ALA A 43 -17.48 10.39 -1.03
C ALA A 43 -18.58 11.30 -1.56
N ALA A 44 -18.27 12.38 -2.26
CA ALA A 44 -19.27 13.30 -2.77
C ALA A 44 -19.87 12.88 -4.11
N ASN A 45 -19.29 11.92 -4.83
CA ASN A 45 -19.67 11.64 -6.21
C ASN A 45 -20.22 10.21 -6.48
N ARG A 46 -20.62 9.47 -5.45
CA ARG A 46 -21.55 8.36 -5.68
C ARG A 46 -22.92 8.93 -6.03
N GLY A 47 -23.10 9.27 -7.25
CA GLY A 47 -24.33 9.88 -7.75
C GLY A 47 -24.16 10.57 -9.09
N ALA A 48 -22.91 10.77 -9.56
CA ALA A 48 -22.68 11.13 -10.95
C ALA A 48 -22.78 9.87 -11.81
N PRO A 49 -23.60 9.84 -12.86
CA PRO A 49 -23.75 8.65 -13.71
C PRO A 49 -22.41 8.27 -14.34
N GLY A 50 -21.95 7.02 -14.10
CA GLY A 50 -21.00 6.34 -14.96
C GLY A 50 -19.56 6.84 -14.96
N GLN A 51 -18.88 6.94 -13.80
CA GLN A 51 -17.46 7.34 -13.85
C GLN A 51 -16.55 6.31 -14.51
N ASN A 52 -16.91 4.99 -14.52
CA ASN A 52 -16.10 3.98 -15.20
C ASN A 52 -16.89 3.07 -16.15
N GLY A 53 -18.15 3.36 -16.41
CA GLY A 53 -19.01 2.62 -17.33
C GLY A 53 -19.38 1.21 -16.89
N ARG A 54 -19.06 0.82 -15.64
CA ARG A 54 -19.33 -0.50 -15.09
C ARG A 54 -20.34 -0.45 -13.94
N HIS A 55 -20.98 -1.60 -13.71
CA HIS A 55 -21.84 -1.84 -12.57
C HIS A 55 -21.46 -3.18 -11.90
N ILE A 56 -21.50 -3.17 -10.57
CA ILE A 56 -21.37 -4.38 -9.76
C ILE A 56 -22.79 -4.87 -9.46
N VAL A 57 -23.08 -6.11 -9.84
CA VAL A 57 -24.38 -6.74 -9.66
C VAL A 57 -24.26 -7.80 -8.57
N THR A 58 -24.98 -7.62 -7.48
CA THR A 58 -25.07 -8.59 -6.39
C THR A 58 -26.36 -9.38 -6.52
N PHE A 59 -26.28 -10.69 -6.46
CA PHE A 59 -27.43 -11.60 -6.51
C PHE A 59 -27.84 -12.07 -5.10
N ARG A 60 -29.11 -12.44 -4.94
CA ARG A 60 -29.65 -13.05 -3.70
C ARG A 60 -29.20 -14.51 -3.53
N GLY A 61 -28.68 -15.11 -4.59
CA GLY A 61 -28.14 -16.46 -4.67
C GLY A 61 -27.01 -16.50 -5.67
N GLN A 62 -26.90 -17.56 -6.45
CA GLN A 62 -25.90 -17.68 -7.48
C GLN A 62 -26.24 -16.79 -8.69
N VAL A 63 -25.21 -16.42 -9.46
CA VAL A 63 -25.41 -15.76 -10.77
C VAL A 63 -26.17 -16.70 -11.71
N PRO A 64 -27.28 -16.28 -12.32
CA PRO A 64 -28.03 -17.11 -13.26
C PRO A 64 -27.17 -17.53 -14.47
N THR A 65 -27.35 -18.74 -14.96
CA THR A 65 -26.56 -19.28 -16.08
C THR A 65 -26.79 -18.54 -17.40
N ASP A 66 -27.97 -17.93 -17.55
CA ASP A 66 -28.36 -17.12 -18.73
C ASP A 66 -28.08 -15.62 -18.55
N PHE A 67 -27.40 -15.22 -17.46
CA PHE A 67 -27.16 -13.81 -17.13
C PHE A 67 -26.45 -13.05 -18.25
N ALA A 68 -25.49 -13.68 -18.93
CA ALA A 68 -24.80 -13.04 -20.06
C ALA A 68 -25.76 -12.67 -21.21
N ALA A 69 -26.74 -13.55 -21.50
CA ALA A 69 -27.77 -13.26 -22.50
C ALA A 69 -28.71 -12.13 -22.03
N GLN A 70 -29.13 -12.14 -20.76
CA GLN A 70 -29.94 -11.06 -20.18
C GLN A 70 -29.24 -9.70 -20.31
N ILE A 71 -27.93 -9.61 -19.99
CA ILE A 71 -27.15 -8.38 -20.12
C ILE A 71 -27.00 -7.95 -21.58
N GLY A 72 -26.81 -8.90 -22.50
CA GLY A 72 -26.80 -8.62 -23.96
C GLY A 72 -28.11 -7.98 -24.43
N HIS A 73 -29.27 -8.47 -24.00
CA HIS A 73 -30.58 -7.87 -24.30
C HIS A 73 -30.76 -6.46 -23.73
N LEU A 74 -30.09 -6.15 -22.62
CA LEU A 74 -30.07 -4.80 -22.03
C LEU A 74 -29.04 -3.86 -22.69
N GLY A 75 -28.33 -4.31 -23.73
CA GLY A 75 -27.32 -3.55 -24.45
C GLY A 75 -25.95 -3.52 -23.77
N GLY A 76 -25.76 -4.31 -22.72
CA GLY A 76 -24.52 -4.38 -21.96
C GLY A 76 -23.66 -5.61 -22.30
N GLN A 77 -22.54 -5.73 -21.60
CA GLN A 77 -21.60 -6.85 -21.67
C GLN A 77 -21.18 -7.26 -20.25
N VAL A 78 -21.05 -8.56 -20.03
CA VAL A 78 -20.48 -9.09 -18.79
C VAL A 78 -18.95 -8.93 -18.84
N VAL A 79 -18.38 -8.33 -17.81
CA VAL A 79 -16.92 -8.19 -17.63
C VAL A 79 -16.37 -9.45 -16.97
N TRP A 80 -16.95 -9.85 -15.83
CA TRP A 80 -16.67 -11.12 -15.18
C TRP A 80 -17.84 -11.55 -14.27
N THR A 81 -17.85 -12.81 -13.87
CA THR A 81 -18.78 -13.35 -12.87
C THR A 81 -18.07 -14.21 -11.85
N SER A 82 -18.59 -14.22 -10.62
CA SER A 82 -18.23 -15.15 -9.56
C SER A 82 -19.52 -15.82 -9.06
N PRO A 83 -19.96 -16.93 -9.69
CA PRO A 83 -21.25 -17.55 -9.38
C PRO A 83 -21.40 -17.94 -7.91
N GLY A 84 -20.35 -18.53 -7.31
CA GLY A 84 -20.37 -18.94 -5.91
C GLY A 84 -20.47 -17.77 -4.92
N ALA A 85 -19.96 -16.60 -5.27
CA ALA A 85 -20.08 -15.38 -4.50
C ALA A 85 -21.36 -14.58 -4.81
N GLY A 86 -22.15 -15.01 -5.80
CA GLY A 86 -23.35 -14.29 -6.24
C GLY A 86 -23.05 -12.90 -6.79
N LEU A 87 -21.92 -12.75 -7.51
CA LEU A 87 -21.44 -11.47 -8.03
C LEU A 87 -21.19 -11.51 -9.52
N ALA A 88 -21.51 -10.41 -10.19
CA ALA A 88 -21.15 -10.15 -11.57
C ALA A 88 -20.75 -8.68 -11.74
N VAL A 89 -19.91 -8.41 -12.73
CA VAL A 89 -19.60 -7.06 -13.19
C VAL A 89 -19.99 -6.94 -14.64
N VAL A 90 -20.70 -5.87 -14.94
CA VAL A 90 -21.21 -5.58 -16.29
C VAL A 90 -20.80 -4.18 -16.72
N ARG A 91 -20.73 -3.93 -18.02
CA ARG A 91 -20.47 -2.60 -18.58
C ARG A 91 -21.44 -2.27 -19.71
N GLY A 92 -21.51 -0.98 -20.07
CA GLY A 92 -22.29 -0.51 -21.21
C GLY A 92 -23.79 -0.45 -20.97
N LEU A 93 -24.27 -0.61 -19.73
CA LEU A 93 -25.69 -0.42 -19.41
C LEU A 93 -26.04 1.06 -19.38
N SER A 94 -27.17 1.41 -20.00
CA SER A 94 -27.81 2.71 -19.76
C SER A 94 -28.36 2.77 -18.32
N SER A 95 -28.61 3.95 -17.81
CA SER A 95 -29.26 4.13 -16.48
C SER A 95 -30.62 3.42 -16.42
N THR A 96 -31.38 3.43 -17.51
CA THR A 96 -32.66 2.71 -17.63
C THR A 96 -32.46 1.20 -17.58
N SER A 97 -31.46 0.67 -18.30
CA SER A 97 -31.12 -0.76 -18.28
C SER A 97 -30.64 -1.21 -16.90
N ALA A 98 -29.82 -0.41 -16.24
CA ALA A 98 -29.36 -0.69 -14.87
C ALA A 98 -30.52 -0.71 -13.86
N ALA A 99 -31.45 0.25 -13.96
CA ALA A 99 -32.67 0.29 -13.15
C ALA A 99 -33.59 -0.93 -13.43
N SER A 100 -33.71 -1.32 -14.69
CA SER A 100 -34.44 -2.54 -15.07
C SER A 100 -33.81 -3.79 -14.47
N LEU A 101 -32.48 -3.91 -14.53
CA LEU A 101 -31.74 -5.02 -13.91
C LEU A 101 -31.93 -5.04 -12.39
N ALA A 102 -31.90 -3.88 -11.72
CA ALA A 102 -32.10 -3.77 -10.28
C ALA A 102 -33.50 -4.21 -9.83
N SER A 103 -34.50 -4.15 -10.72
CA SER A 103 -35.86 -4.63 -10.43
C SER A 103 -36.05 -6.14 -10.59
N ASN A 104 -35.04 -6.88 -11.06
CA ASN A 104 -35.09 -8.33 -11.19
C ASN A 104 -35.09 -8.99 -9.79
N GLN A 105 -36.00 -9.93 -9.54
CA GLN A 105 -36.15 -10.58 -8.23
C GLN A 105 -34.90 -11.34 -7.79
N SER A 106 -34.09 -11.86 -8.70
CA SER A 106 -32.83 -12.56 -8.38
C SER A 106 -31.71 -11.58 -7.99
N VAL A 107 -31.82 -10.31 -8.35
CA VAL A 107 -30.82 -9.28 -8.07
C VAL A 107 -31.09 -8.67 -6.69
N ALA A 108 -30.08 -8.62 -5.85
CA ALA A 108 -30.12 -7.94 -4.57
C ALA A 108 -29.84 -6.46 -4.74
N GLU A 109 -28.84 -6.13 -5.58
CA GLU A 109 -28.40 -4.75 -5.78
C GLU A 109 -27.64 -4.60 -7.11
N VAL A 110 -27.69 -3.40 -7.68
CA VAL A 110 -26.88 -2.95 -8.80
C VAL A 110 -26.19 -1.65 -8.37
N ASP A 111 -24.93 -1.76 -7.99
CA ASP A 111 -24.09 -0.63 -7.61
C ASP A 111 -23.31 -0.13 -8.82
N GLN A 112 -23.07 1.16 -8.87
CA GLN A 112 -22.09 1.70 -9.78
C GLN A 112 -20.69 1.30 -9.32
N ASP A 113 -19.84 0.88 -10.25
CA ASP A 113 -18.44 0.58 -9.97
C ASP A 113 -17.64 1.88 -9.94
N ASP A 114 -17.18 2.26 -8.76
CA ASP A 114 -16.36 3.45 -8.56
C ASP A 114 -14.88 3.17 -8.85
N LEU A 115 -14.13 4.23 -9.14
CA LEU A 115 -12.69 4.21 -9.28
C LEU A 115 -12.02 4.59 -7.95
N LEU A 116 -11.20 3.72 -7.43
CA LEU A 116 -10.27 4.04 -6.38
C LEU A 116 -9.02 4.65 -7.01
N GLN A 117 -8.56 5.77 -6.48
CA GLN A 117 -7.29 6.35 -6.89
C GLN A 117 -6.17 5.74 -6.05
N LEU A 118 -5.22 5.08 -6.72
CA LEU A 118 -4.01 4.62 -6.07
C LEU A 118 -3.20 5.84 -5.61
N ASP A 119 -2.80 5.84 -4.35
CA ASP A 119 -1.93 6.88 -3.84
C ASP A 119 -0.65 6.96 -4.65
N GLN A 120 -0.36 8.16 -5.15
CA GLN A 120 0.98 8.38 -5.69
C GLN A 120 1.94 8.51 -4.51
N PRO A 121 2.79 7.52 -4.27
CA PRO A 121 3.82 7.69 -3.28
C PRO A 121 4.76 8.82 -3.74
N THR A 122 5.27 9.60 -2.78
CA THR A 122 6.31 10.57 -3.11
C THR A 122 7.50 9.83 -3.68
N LEU A 123 7.86 10.16 -4.92
CA LEU A 123 8.91 9.48 -5.65
C LEU A 123 10.28 10.01 -5.24
N GLY A 124 11.15 9.10 -4.90
CA GLY A 124 12.59 9.38 -4.81
C GLY A 124 13.26 9.35 -6.16
N VAL A 125 14.56 9.50 -6.14
CA VAL A 125 15.39 9.44 -7.33
C VAL A 125 15.57 8.00 -7.78
N VAL A 126 15.51 7.78 -9.09
CA VAL A 126 15.88 6.49 -9.70
C VAL A 126 17.38 6.28 -9.58
N ASP A 127 17.79 5.13 -9.04
CA ASP A 127 19.19 4.73 -8.97
C ASP A 127 19.51 3.64 -10.01
N GLY A 128 20.21 4.04 -11.05
CA GLY A 128 20.76 3.12 -12.05
C GLY A 128 22.17 2.62 -11.70
N GLY A 129 22.65 2.90 -10.49
CA GLY A 129 24.04 2.69 -10.08
C GLY A 129 24.54 1.26 -10.24
N GLY A 130 25.75 1.15 -10.78
CA GLY A 130 26.45 -0.09 -11.06
C GLY A 130 26.70 -0.98 -9.83
N GLY A 131 27.16 -2.14 -10.09
CA GLY A 131 27.52 -3.19 -9.14
C GLY A 131 26.96 -4.54 -9.62
N THR A 132 27.81 -5.51 -9.75
CA THR A 132 27.46 -6.89 -10.03
C THR A 132 27.27 -7.60 -8.70
N GLY A 133 26.06 -7.55 -8.13
CA GLY A 133 25.69 -8.44 -7.01
C GLY A 133 25.61 -9.86 -7.54
N LEU A 134 26.20 -10.79 -6.82
CA LEU A 134 25.90 -12.19 -7.02
C LEU A 134 24.48 -12.44 -6.54
N GLN A 135 23.65 -13.09 -7.36
CA GLN A 135 22.32 -13.53 -6.95
C GLN A 135 22.45 -14.36 -5.68
N SER A 136 21.74 -13.97 -4.64
CA SER A 136 21.85 -14.68 -3.37
C SER A 136 20.52 -14.74 -2.64
N ALA A 137 19.57 -15.49 -3.22
CA ALA A 137 18.35 -15.84 -2.51
C ALA A 137 18.62 -16.57 -1.18
N ASP A 138 19.81 -17.16 -1.02
CA ASP A 138 20.26 -17.81 0.22
C ASP A 138 20.91 -16.82 1.21
N ASN A 139 21.26 -15.61 0.76
CA ASN A 139 21.83 -14.55 1.60
C ASN A 139 21.28 -13.17 1.19
N PRO A 140 20.04 -12.82 1.56
CA PRO A 140 19.46 -11.56 1.15
C PRO A 140 20.25 -10.32 1.60
N ALA A 141 20.96 -10.39 2.73
CA ALA A 141 21.85 -9.33 3.19
C ALA A 141 23.04 -9.05 2.26
N GLY A 142 23.33 -9.97 1.33
CA GLY A 142 24.34 -9.81 0.28
C GLY A 142 23.87 -8.98 -0.93
N ALA A 143 22.62 -8.51 -0.97
CA ALA A 143 22.11 -7.66 -2.04
C ALA A 143 22.95 -6.38 -2.18
N VAL A 144 23.24 -5.96 -3.42
CA VAL A 144 24.16 -4.84 -3.73
C VAL A 144 23.80 -3.56 -2.97
N ARG A 145 22.52 -3.32 -2.75
CA ARG A 145 22.00 -2.12 -2.07
C ARG A 145 21.43 -2.38 -0.67
N PHE A 146 21.69 -3.56 -0.09
CA PHE A 146 21.19 -3.86 1.25
C PHE A 146 21.63 -2.82 2.30
N ALA A 147 22.84 -2.26 2.17
CA ALA A 147 23.30 -1.18 3.06
C ALA A 147 22.36 0.03 3.09
N ARG A 148 21.62 0.30 2.02
CA ARG A 148 20.59 1.34 1.93
C ARG A 148 19.25 0.97 2.54
N GLN A 149 19.01 -0.32 2.70
CA GLN A 149 17.72 -0.83 3.15
C GLN A 149 17.62 -0.77 4.67
N TRP A 150 17.52 0.46 5.23
CA TRP A 150 17.24 0.67 6.65
C TRP A 150 15.97 -0.07 7.09
N ASN A 151 14.98 -0.14 6.20
CA ASN A 151 13.69 -0.77 6.40
C ASN A 151 13.80 -2.26 6.77
N MET A 152 14.65 -3.03 6.09
CA MET A 152 14.82 -4.46 6.36
C MET A 152 15.49 -4.69 7.71
N ARG A 153 16.44 -3.82 8.11
CA ARG A 153 17.06 -3.87 9.44
C ARG A 153 16.12 -3.40 10.53
N ALA A 154 15.34 -2.36 10.27
CA ALA A 154 14.35 -1.86 11.23
C ALA A 154 13.37 -2.97 11.64
N VAL A 155 12.91 -3.79 10.72
CA VAL A 155 12.02 -4.92 11.02
C VAL A 155 12.76 -6.21 11.39
N GLN A 156 14.09 -6.18 11.50
CA GLN A 156 14.95 -7.33 11.83
C GLN A 156 14.78 -8.53 10.87
N ALA A 157 14.55 -8.24 9.59
CA ALA A 157 14.47 -9.28 8.57
C ALA A 157 15.83 -9.99 8.39
N ASP A 158 16.93 -9.26 8.50
CA ASP A 158 18.30 -9.80 8.45
C ASP A 158 18.58 -10.80 9.58
N ALA A 159 18.07 -10.56 10.79
CA ALA A 159 18.15 -11.52 11.88
C ALA A 159 17.34 -12.80 11.58
N ALA A 160 16.15 -12.67 10.99
CA ALA A 160 15.38 -13.83 10.56
C ALA A 160 16.11 -14.64 9.48
N TRP A 161 16.71 -13.98 8.48
CA TRP A 161 17.50 -14.67 7.42
C TRP A 161 18.71 -15.39 7.97
N ALA A 162 19.41 -14.79 8.95
CA ALA A 162 20.55 -15.43 9.62
C ALA A 162 20.19 -16.77 10.30
N HIS A 163 18.90 -16.95 10.63
CA HIS A 163 18.37 -18.21 11.18
C HIS A 163 17.68 -19.09 10.13
N GLY A 164 17.83 -18.76 8.83
CA GLY A 164 17.32 -19.56 7.72
C GLY A 164 15.86 -19.32 7.33
N PHE A 165 15.19 -18.32 7.90
CA PHE A 165 13.82 -17.96 7.53
C PHE A 165 13.80 -17.12 6.24
N LEU A 166 13.88 -17.82 5.10
CA LEU A 166 13.96 -17.22 3.77
C LEU A 166 12.65 -17.32 2.97
N GLY A 167 11.65 -17.99 3.53
CA GLY A 167 10.39 -18.33 2.87
C GLY A 167 10.45 -19.65 2.11
N SER A 168 9.36 -20.00 1.45
CA SER A 168 9.19 -21.26 0.70
C SER A 168 8.51 -21.02 -0.65
N SER A 169 8.95 -21.73 -1.68
CA SER A 169 8.30 -21.72 -3.00
C SER A 169 6.91 -22.39 -3.01
N SER A 170 6.56 -23.11 -1.93
CA SER A 170 5.20 -23.64 -1.75
C SER A 170 4.21 -22.60 -1.23
N VAL A 171 4.69 -21.46 -0.73
CA VAL A 171 3.85 -20.33 -0.29
C VAL A 171 3.65 -19.36 -1.43
N SER A 172 2.39 -19.02 -1.70
CA SER A 172 1.97 -18.15 -2.80
C SER A 172 1.37 -16.86 -2.27
N ILE A 173 1.97 -15.74 -2.69
CA ILE A 173 1.52 -14.39 -2.32
C ILE A 173 0.90 -13.73 -3.54
N PHE A 174 -0.37 -13.33 -3.43
CA PHE A 174 -1.09 -12.65 -4.48
C PHE A 174 -0.97 -11.14 -4.28
N MET A 175 -0.35 -10.46 -5.25
CA MET A 175 -0.11 -9.02 -5.25
C MET A 175 -1.22 -8.33 -6.05
N LEU A 176 -2.22 -7.76 -5.35
CA LEU A 176 -3.31 -7.00 -5.98
C LEU A 176 -2.83 -5.55 -6.16
N ASP A 177 -2.30 -5.23 -7.34
CA ASP A 177 -1.57 -3.97 -7.55
C ASP A 177 -1.61 -3.55 -9.04
N SER A 178 -0.68 -2.68 -9.46
CA SER A 178 -0.52 -2.18 -10.84
C SER A 178 0.14 -3.16 -11.82
N GLY A 179 0.40 -4.39 -11.38
CA GLY A 179 1.15 -5.40 -12.14
C GLY A 179 2.56 -5.61 -11.57
N ILE A 180 3.39 -6.40 -12.26
CA ILE A 180 4.76 -6.69 -11.84
C ILE A 180 5.70 -6.73 -13.06
N ASP A 181 6.89 -6.12 -12.96
CA ASP A 181 7.98 -6.34 -13.92
C ASP A 181 8.68 -7.67 -13.62
N TYR A 182 8.13 -8.74 -14.17
CA TYR A 182 8.62 -10.11 -13.98
C TYR A 182 9.98 -10.39 -14.64
N LEU A 183 10.56 -9.41 -15.38
CA LEU A 183 11.90 -9.50 -15.96
C LEU A 183 12.95 -8.68 -15.19
N HIS A 184 12.56 -7.93 -14.16
CA HIS A 184 13.52 -7.26 -13.29
C HIS A 184 14.43 -8.28 -12.59
N SER A 185 15.74 -7.96 -12.44
CA SER A 185 16.74 -8.89 -11.87
C SER A 185 16.35 -9.44 -10.50
N ASP A 186 15.71 -8.64 -9.66
CA ASP A 186 15.26 -9.04 -8.33
C ASP A 186 14.00 -9.93 -8.35
N LEU A 187 13.28 -10.00 -9.48
CA LEU A 187 11.98 -10.68 -9.57
C LEU A 187 11.94 -11.84 -10.57
N VAL A 188 12.89 -11.89 -11.51
CA VAL A 188 12.92 -12.95 -12.53
C VAL A 188 12.91 -14.34 -11.88
N GLY A 189 11.94 -15.19 -12.30
CA GLY A 189 11.74 -16.52 -11.73
C GLY A 189 11.02 -16.56 -10.36
N ARG A 190 10.71 -15.39 -9.75
CA ARG A 190 9.88 -15.32 -8.54
C ARG A 190 8.39 -15.31 -8.85
N ILE A 191 8.01 -14.83 -10.03
CA ILE A 191 6.61 -14.66 -10.41
C ILE A 191 6.07 -15.97 -10.97
N ASP A 192 4.94 -16.41 -10.44
CA ASP A 192 4.14 -17.49 -10.99
C ASP A 192 3.28 -16.91 -12.13
N LEU A 193 3.78 -17.03 -13.35
CA LEU A 193 3.14 -16.46 -14.53
C LEU A 193 1.84 -17.20 -14.90
N ASP A 194 1.73 -18.48 -14.56
CA ASP A 194 0.58 -19.32 -14.91
C ASP A 194 -0.68 -18.90 -14.14
N ARG A 195 -0.52 -18.46 -12.89
CA ARG A 195 -1.61 -17.94 -12.06
C ARG A 195 -1.72 -16.41 -12.09
N SER A 196 -0.77 -15.72 -12.73
CA SER A 196 -0.82 -14.26 -12.82
C SER A 196 -1.88 -13.80 -13.81
N VAL A 197 -2.64 -12.75 -13.47
CA VAL A 197 -3.81 -12.31 -14.23
C VAL A 197 -3.92 -10.79 -14.28
N ASN A 198 -4.45 -10.28 -15.38
CA ASN A 198 -4.88 -8.90 -15.51
C ASN A 198 -6.42 -8.83 -15.43
N LEU A 199 -6.93 -8.30 -14.32
CA LEU A 199 -8.36 -8.11 -14.07
C LEU A 199 -8.82 -6.68 -14.32
N LEU A 200 -7.91 -5.80 -14.75
CA LEU A 200 -8.23 -4.40 -14.99
C LEU A 200 -9.26 -4.25 -16.12
N GLY A 201 -9.08 -4.98 -17.24
CA GLY A 201 -9.98 -4.93 -18.39
C GLY A 201 -10.18 -3.52 -18.94
N THR A 202 -11.29 -3.29 -19.64
CA THR A 202 -11.68 -1.96 -20.15
C THR A 202 -12.62 -1.27 -19.15
N PHE A 203 -12.35 -0.01 -18.86
CA PHE A 203 -13.22 0.86 -18.05
C PHE A 203 -13.14 2.30 -18.56
N ASP A 204 -14.13 3.11 -18.23
CA ASP A 204 -14.12 4.51 -18.63
C ASP A 204 -13.28 5.32 -17.66
N ALA A 205 -12.35 6.12 -18.17
CA ALA A 205 -11.44 6.93 -17.40
C ALA A 205 -11.39 8.37 -17.91
N PRO A 206 -11.10 9.35 -17.03
CA PRO A 206 -10.90 10.73 -17.46
C PRO A 206 -9.64 10.85 -18.32
N ALA A 207 -9.77 11.55 -19.43
CA ALA A 207 -8.66 11.93 -20.31
C ALA A 207 -8.72 13.40 -20.64
N VAL A 208 -7.57 14.04 -20.73
CA VAL A 208 -7.47 15.46 -21.11
C VAL A 208 -7.33 15.55 -22.63
N VAL A 209 -8.29 16.21 -23.27
CA VAL A 209 -8.29 16.48 -24.71
C VAL A 209 -8.32 17.99 -24.91
N GLY A 210 -7.19 18.57 -25.29
CA GLY A 210 -7.05 20.02 -25.34
C GLY A 210 -7.11 20.65 -23.94
N LYS A 211 -8.18 21.40 -23.65
CA LYS A 211 -8.45 22.03 -22.33
C LYS A 211 -9.56 21.32 -21.55
N ASP A 212 -10.20 20.33 -22.15
CA ASP A 212 -11.37 19.67 -21.61
C ASP A 212 -11.00 18.31 -21.03
N THR A 213 -11.65 17.93 -19.93
CA THR A 213 -11.61 16.57 -19.41
C THR A 213 -12.81 15.82 -19.97
N VAL A 214 -12.54 14.74 -20.70
CA VAL A 214 -13.55 13.86 -21.28
C VAL A 214 -13.42 12.47 -20.69
N ILE A 215 -14.51 11.73 -20.62
CA ILE A 215 -14.52 10.33 -20.19
C ILE A 215 -14.41 9.46 -21.42
N VAL A 216 -13.41 8.60 -21.45
CA VAL A 216 -13.14 7.72 -22.59
C VAL A 216 -12.87 6.29 -22.11
N PRO A 217 -13.18 5.27 -22.94
CA PRO A 217 -12.76 3.90 -22.66
C PRO A 217 -11.23 3.81 -22.55
N PHE A 218 -10.76 3.19 -21.48
CA PHE A 218 -9.35 2.94 -21.23
C PHE A 218 -9.10 1.44 -21.11
N THR A 219 -8.14 0.93 -21.89
CA THR A 219 -7.69 -0.46 -21.87
C THR A 219 -6.18 -0.48 -21.79
N GLU A 220 -5.64 -0.79 -20.61
CA GLU A 220 -4.18 -0.75 -20.42
C GLU A 220 -3.45 -1.85 -21.22
N ALA A 221 -4.10 -3.00 -21.45
CA ALA A 221 -3.55 -4.06 -22.29
C ALA A 221 -3.16 -3.57 -23.69
N ASP A 222 -3.92 -2.61 -24.24
CA ASP A 222 -3.60 -2.01 -25.55
C ASP A 222 -2.32 -1.15 -25.47
N THR A 223 -2.08 -0.50 -24.34
CA THR A 223 -0.84 0.26 -24.06
C THR A 223 0.35 -0.70 -23.97
N VAL A 224 0.19 -1.84 -23.28
CA VAL A 224 1.22 -2.89 -23.22
C VAL A 224 1.51 -3.42 -24.63
N ALA A 225 0.50 -3.80 -25.37
CA ALA A 225 0.64 -4.32 -26.74
C ALA A 225 1.32 -3.33 -27.68
N LYS A 226 1.03 -2.03 -27.54
CA LYS A 226 1.59 -0.96 -28.38
C LYS A 226 3.06 -0.65 -28.06
N TYR A 227 3.41 -0.48 -26.78
CA TYR A 227 4.75 0.00 -26.39
C TYR A 227 5.69 -1.13 -25.95
N PHE A 228 5.14 -2.25 -25.53
CA PHE A 228 5.88 -3.40 -24.98
C PHE A 228 5.32 -4.73 -25.51
N PRO A 229 5.32 -4.97 -26.84
CA PRO A 229 4.60 -6.09 -27.47
C PRO A 229 5.12 -7.47 -27.06
N THR A 230 6.30 -7.56 -26.45
CA THR A 230 6.87 -8.82 -25.91
C THR A 230 6.53 -9.05 -24.44
N ARG A 231 5.80 -8.13 -23.82
CA ARG A 231 5.41 -8.24 -22.41
C ARG A 231 4.00 -8.78 -22.26
N LEU A 232 3.78 -9.51 -21.17
CA LEU A 232 2.45 -10.00 -20.80
C LEU A 232 1.57 -8.84 -20.27
N PRO A 233 0.23 -8.95 -20.37
CA PRO A 233 -0.69 -7.92 -19.87
C PRO A 233 -0.60 -7.61 -18.36
N ILE A 234 0.07 -8.48 -17.59
CA ILE A 234 0.33 -8.26 -16.14
C ILE A 234 1.51 -7.31 -15.89
N THR A 235 2.19 -6.87 -16.95
CA THR A 235 3.35 -5.95 -16.85
C THR A 235 2.95 -4.67 -16.13
N ASP A 236 3.83 -4.24 -15.24
CA ASP A 236 3.64 -3.03 -14.45
C ASP A 236 4.08 -1.79 -15.24
N LEU A 237 3.11 -1.02 -15.69
CA LEU A 237 3.36 0.25 -16.39
C LEU A 237 3.45 1.45 -15.43
N PHE A 238 3.34 1.22 -14.10
CA PHE A 238 3.40 2.29 -13.10
C PHE A 238 4.66 2.25 -12.25
N PHE A 239 5.16 1.16 -11.82
CA PHE A 239 6.24 0.79 -10.90
C PHE A 239 5.76 0.24 -9.54
N HIS A 240 4.57 0.59 -9.09
CA HIS A 240 4.12 0.39 -7.72
C HIS A 240 4.07 -1.10 -7.34
N GLY A 241 3.44 -1.94 -8.15
CA GLY A 241 3.35 -3.37 -7.88
C GLY A 241 4.70 -4.11 -8.00
N THR A 242 5.62 -3.59 -8.81
CA THR A 242 7.01 -4.09 -8.90
C THR A 242 7.77 -3.78 -7.61
N HIS A 243 7.62 -2.56 -7.09
CA HIS A 243 8.25 -2.10 -5.86
C HIS A 243 7.73 -2.88 -4.64
N THR A 244 6.41 -2.97 -4.48
CA THR A 244 5.76 -3.67 -3.38
C THR A 244 6.05 -5.17 -3.43
N GLY A 245 5.97 -5.79 -4.62
CA GLY A 245 6.27 -7.20 -4.83
C GLY A 245 7.71 -7.57 -4.46
N ALA A 246 8.69 -6.75 -4.86
CA ALA A 246 10.08 -6.99 -4.52
C ALA A 246 10.39 -6.74 -3.04
N THR A 247 9.65 -5.84 -2.37
CA THR A 247 9.74 -5.68 -0.90
C THR A 247 9.23 -6.92 -0.17
N VAL A 248 8.23 -7.61 -0.71
CA VAL A 248 7.75 -8.91 -0.19
C VAL A 248 8.76 -10.02 -0.45
N SER A 249 9.15 -10.22 -1.72
CA SER A 249 10.03 -11.33 -2.12
C SER A 249 10.96 -10.92 -3.26
N SER A 250 12.26 -11.09 -3.04
CA SER A 250 13.30 -10.68 -3.99
C SER A 250 14.37 -11.76 -4.15
N ASN A 251 14.96 -11.85 -5.34
CA ASN A 251 16.19 -12.64 -5.58
C ASN A 251 17.41 -12.07 -4.85
N ALA A 252 17.28 -10.90 -4.21
CA ALA A 252 18.35 -10.18 -3.53
C ALA A 252 19.57 -9.88 -4.43
N VAL A 253 19.33 -9.57 -5.69
CA VAL A 253 20.39 -9.11 -6.60
C VAL A 253 20.75 -7.67 -6.29
N ARG A 254 19.74 -6.79 -6.31
CA ARG A 254 19.91 -5.35 -6.04
C ARG A 254 19.43 -4.97 -4.65
N THR A 255 18.21 -5.41 -4.30
CA THR A 255 17.57 -5.17 -3.02
C THR A 255 17.03 -6.47 -2.45
N ALA A 256 17.03 -6.62 -1.14
CA ALA A 256 16.40 -7.72 -0.44
C ALA A 256 14.89 -7.47 -0.30
N GLY A 257 14.09 -8.53 -0.36
CA GLY A 257 12.73 -8.59 0.15
C GLY A 257 12.69 -9.26 1.53
N VAL A 258 11.59 -9.15 2.26
CA VAL A 258 11.42 -9.85 3.55
C VAL A 258 11.63 -11.35 3.37
N THR A 259 11.19 -11.89 2.25
CA THR A 259 11.46 -13.26 1.82
C THR A 259 12.32 -13.27 0.55
N SER A 260 12.97 -14.41 0.26
CA SER A 260 13.75 -14.59 -0.97
C SER A 260 13.38 -15.86 -1.73
N LYS A 261 12.49 -16.70 -1.16
CA LYS A 261 12.12 -17.99 -1.75
C LYS A 261 10.63 -18.17 -2.01
N THR A 262 9.76 -17.26 -1.52
CA THR A 262 8.32 -17.31 -1.79
C THR A 262 7.99 -16.95 -3.23
N LYS A 263 6.87 -17.48 -3.72
CA LYS A 263 6.33 -17.15 -5.05
C LYS A 263 5.35 -15.98 -4.97
N LEU A 264 5.42 -15.09 -5.96
CA LEU A 264 4.49 -14.01 -6.16
C LEU A 264 3.57 -14.31 -7.33
N VAL A 265 2.30 -13.98 -7.21
CA VAL A 265 1.30 -14.02 -8.28
C VAL A 265 0.84 -12.58 -8.54
N ALA A 266 1.05 -12.09 -9.74
CA ALA A 266 0.61 -10.74 -10.12
C ALA A 266 -0.89 -10.77 -10.42
N VAL A 267 -1.67 -10.01 -9.64
CA VAL A 267 -3.10 -9.78 -9.88
C VAL A 267 -3.26 -8.29 -10.19
N LYS A 268 -3.23 -7.96 -11.47
CA LYS A 268 -3.29 -6.57 -11.91
C LYS A 268 -4.70 -6.04 -11.80
N VAL A 269 -4.91 -5.10 -10.87
CA VAL A 269 -6.21 -4.47 -10.58
C VAL A 269 -6.18 -2.95 -10.73
N CYS A 270 -4.99 -2.36 -10.87
CA CYS A 270 -4.77 -0.92 -11.04
C CYS A 270 -4.05 -0.62 -12.36
N GLY A 271 -4.39 0.50 -12.99
CA GLY A 271 -3.73 0.99 -14.19
C GLY A 271 -2.62 2.01 -13.89
N TYR A 272 -1.74 2.23 -14.88
CA TYR A 272 -0.65 3.22 -14.76
C TYR A 272 -1.14 4.67 -14.64
N ILE A 273 -2.41 4.91 -14.90
CA ILE A 273 -3.08 6.19 -14.67
C ILE A 273 -3.56 6.35 -13.21
N ASN A 274 -3.10 5.50 -12.30
CA ASN A 274 -3.41 5.46 -10.86
C ASN A 274 -4.88 5.20 -10.53
N LEU A 275 -5.62 4.56 -11.41
CA LEU A 275 -7.02 4.25 -11.21
C LEU A 275 -7.23 2.74 -11.11
N CYS A 276 -8.00 2.34 -10.10
CA CYS A 276 -8.33 0.96 -9.80
C CYS A 276 -9.86 0.83 -9.67
N PRO A 277 -10.55 0.20 -10.63
CA PRO A 277 -11.96 -0.10 -10.46
C PRO A 277 -12.18 -1.01 -9.25
N PHE A 278 -13.14 -0.69 -8.38
CA PHE A 278 -13.44 -1.55 -7.23
C PHE A 278 -13.81 -2.97 -7.67
N SER A 279 -14.50 -3.10 -8.79
CA SER A 279 -14.80 -4.40 -9.39
C SER A 279 -13.56 -5.24 -9.68
N SER A 280 -12.46 -4.60 -10.14
CA SER A 280 -11.20 -5.30 -10.40
C SER A 280 -10.56 -5.78 -9.09
N ILE A 281 -10.64 -4.98 -8.03
CA ILE A 281 -10.11 -5.34 -6.70
C ILE A 281 -10.92 -6.50 -6.11
N LEU A 282 -12.26 -6.40 -6.10
CA LEU A 282 -13.14 -7.48 -5.64
C LEU A 282 -12.91 -8.79 -6.42
N GLY A 283 -12.80 -8.67 -7.75
CA GLY A 283 -12.46 -9.79 -8.62
C GLY A 283 -11.10 -10.40 -8.25
N GLY A 284 -10.11 -9.57 -7.92
CA GLY A 284 -8.79 -9.99 -7.48
C GLY A 284 -8.79 -10.76 -6.16
N VAL A 285 -9.55 -10.29 -5.17
CA VAL A 285 -9.72 -11.00 -3.88
C VAL A 285 -10.38 -12.37 -4.09
N LEU A 286 -11.47 -12.42 -4.86
CA LEU A 286 -12.16 -13.67 -5.17
C LEU A 286 -11.28 -14.61 -6.00
N TYR A 287 -10.54 -14.07 -6.97
CA TYR A 287 -9.60 -14.84 -7.78
C TYR A 287 -8.52 -15.49 -6.92
N GLY A 288 -7.89 -14.72 -6.05
CA GLY A 288 -6.85 -15.25 -5.16
C GLY A 288 -7.38 -16.31 -4.20
N ALA A 289 -8.56 -16.10 -3.62
CA ALA A 289 -9.20 -17.09 -2.75
C ALA A 289 -9.47 -18.42 -3.49
N ALA A 290 -9.91 -18.33 -4.75
CA ALA A 290 -10.20 -19.52 -5.58
C ALA A 290 -8.94 -20.19 -6.15
N ASN A 291 -7.80 -19.48 -6.27
CA ASN A 291 -6.58 -19.97 -6.89
C ASN A 291 -5.44 -20.22 -5.89
N GLY A 292 -5.78 -20.41 -4.61
CA GLY A 292 -4.85 -20.89 -3.59
C GLY A 292 -3.87 -19.82 -3.09
N ALA A 293 -4.32 -18.59 -2.96
CA ALA A 293 -3.55 -17.57 -2.24
C ALA A 293 -3.36 -18.00 -0.78
N ASP A 294 -2.14 -17.94 -0.29
CA ASP A 294 -1.85 -18.07 1.14
C ASP A 294 -1.91 -16.69 1.82
N VAL A 295 -1.35 -15.69 1.14
CA VAL A 295 -1.35 -14.29 1.57
C VAL A 295 -1.74 -13.40 0.39
N MET A 296 -2.48 -12.34 0.65
CA MET A 296 -2.75 -11.26 -0.31
C MET A 296 -2.18 -9.94 0.20
N ASN A 297 -1.53 -9.20 -0.69
CA ASN A 297 -1.10 -7.82 -0.45
C ASN A 297 -1.99 -6.85 -1.20
N LEU A 298 -2.60 -5.92 -0.49
CA LEU A 298 -3.35 -4.80 -1.04
C LEU A 298 -2.71 -3.48 -0.57
N SER A 299 -1.64 -3.07 -1.23
CA SER A 299 -1.01 -1.77 -1.02
C SER A 299 -1.82 -0.66 -1.69
N LEU A 300 -3.11 -0.65 -1.43
CA LEU A 300 -4.09 0.25 -2.04
C LEU A 300 -5.28 0.42 -1.08
N GLY A 301 -6.02 1.50 -1.27
CA GLY A 301 -7.17 1.80 -0.43
C GLY A 301 -7.77 3.15 -0.80
N GLY A 302 -8.85 3.51 -0.15
CA GLY A 302 -9.52 4.79 -0.31
C GLY A 302 -10.50 5.04 0.81
N ALA A 303 -11.17 6.18 0.76
CA ALA A 303 -12.15 6.56 1.77
C ALA A 303 -13.47 6.99 1.11
N PHE A 304 -14.59 6.60 1.70
CA PHE A 304 -15.91 7.03 1.27
C PHE A 304 -16.89 7.13 2.45
N LEU A 305 -18.00 7.84 2.25
CA LEU A 305 -19.01 7.99 3.31
C LEU A 305 -19.72 6.65 3.58
N LYS A 306 -19.91 6.32 4.86
CA LYS A 306 -20.75 5.17 5.27
C LYS A 306 -22.21 5.37 4.90
N LYS A 307 -22.69 6.64 5.05
CA LYS A 307 -24.07 7.01 4.70
C LYS A 307 -24.28 6.86 3.19
N GLY A 308 -25.27 6.08 2.81
CA GLY A 308 -25.61 5.79 1.41
C GLY A 308 -24.83 4.63 0.79
N ASN A 309 -23.84 4.06 1.50
CA ASN A 309 -22.98 2.99 0.99
C ASN A 309 -23.06 1.69 1.81
N LYS A 310 -24.11 1.53 2.60
CA LYS A 310 -24.26 0.38 3.52
C LYS A 310 -24.14 -0.97 2.80
N ALA A 311 -24.82 -1.12 1.68
CA ALA A 311 -24.82 -2.39 0.95
C ALA A 311 -23.45 -2.68 0.32
N PHE A 312 -22.80 -1.66 -0.22
CA PHE A 312 -21.43 -1.80 -0.73
C PHE A 312 -20.42 -2.18 0.37
N ILE A 313 -20.53 -1.58 1.56
CA ILE A 313 -19.70 -1.97 2.73
C ILE A 313 -19.96 -3.41 3.12
N GLN A 314 -21.21 -3.85 3.10
CA GLN A 314 -21.56 -5.26 3.36
C GLN A 314 -20.99 -6.18 2.28
N LEU A 315 -20.97 -5.75 1.02
CA LEU A 315 -20.36 -6.50 -0.07
C LEU A 315 -18.86 -6.65 0.15
N LEU A 316 -18.14 -5.56 0.46
CA LEU A 316 -16.72 -5.63 0.82
C LEU A 316 -16.48 -6.63 1.95
N GLY A 317 -17.24 -6.50 3.05
CA GLY A 317 -17.15 -7.44 4.18
C GLY A 317 -17.31 -8.90 3.75
N ARG A 318 -18.35 -9.23 2.97
CA ARG A 318 -18.59 -10.60 2.50
C ARG A 318 -17.46 -11.16 1.62
N VAL A 319 -16.91 -10.33 0.71
CA VAL A 319 -15.84 -10.76 -0.20
C VAL A 319 -14.56 -11.04 0.56
N PHE A 320 -14.19 -10.17 1.50
CA PHE A 320 -12.98 -10.32 2.30
C PHE A 320 -13.12 -11.46 3.32
N GLU A 321 -14.27 -11.57 3.98
CA GLU A 321 -14.57 -12.67 4.90
C GLU A 321 -14.57 -14.02 4.17
N PHE A 322 -15.08 -14.08 2.94
CA PHE A 322 -14.98 -15.29 2.11
C PHE A 322 -13.51 -15.68 1.90
N ALA A 323 -12.63 -14.77 1.50
CA ALA A 323 -11.22 -15.07 1.30
C ALA A 323 -10.54 -15.49 2.62
N HIS A 324 -10.83 -14.78 3.73
CA HIS A 324 -10.36 -15.14 5.06
C HIS A 324 -10.81 -16.56 5.46
N SER A 325 -12.06 -16.92 5.22
CA SER A 325 -12.60 -18.26 5.51
C SER A 325 -11.94 -19.38 4.68
N GLN A 326 -11.33 -19.03 3.53
CA GLN A 326 -10.51 -19.96 2.75
C GLN A 326 -9.06 -20.06 3.27
N GLY A 327 -8.76 -19.47 4.43
CA GLY A 327 -7.44 -19.48 5.04
C GLY A 327 -6.46 -18.47 4.43
N VAL A 328 -6.94 -17.43 3.78
CA VAL A 328 -6.10 -16.40 3.17
C VAL A 328 -5.83 -15.27 4.16
N THR A 329 -4.58 -14.99 4.46
CA THR A 329 -4.17 -13.81 5.23
C THR A 329 -4.15 -12.59 4.30
N ILE A 330 -4.93 -11.55 4.64
CA ILE A 330 -5.05 -10.35 3.81
C ILE A 330 -4.39 -9.17 4.53
N VAL A 331 -3.39 -8.56 3.88
CA VAL A 331 -2.64 -7.41 4.41
C VAL A 331 -2.98 -6.18 3.59
N VAL A 332 -3.34 -5.09 4.26
CA VAL A 332 -3.77 -3.84 3.63
C VAL A 332 -3.00 -2.63 4.17
N SER A 333 -2.75 -1.64 3.32
CA SER A 333 -2.16 -0.38 3.71
C SER A 333 -3.20 0.54 4.38
N ALA A 334 -2.78 1.30 5.42
CA ALA A 334 -3.67 2.17 6.18
C ALA A 334 -4.13 3.43 5.42
N GLY A 335 -3.39 3.84 4.39
CA GLY A 335 -3.62 5.09 3.67
C GLY A 335 -2.74 6.25 4.15
N ASN A 336 -2.66 7.31 3.34
CA ASN A 336 -1.64 8.37 3.46
C ASN A 336 -2.26 9.77 3.70
N ALA A 337 -3.36 9.85 4.45
CA ALA A 337 -4.09 11.09 4.70
C ALA A 337 -3.86 11.68 6.11
N ALA A 338 -2.92 11.13 6.89
CA ALA A 338 -2.67 11.50 8.28
C ALA A 338 -3.95 11.48 9.15
N PHE A 339 -4.81 10.50 8.94
CA PHE A 339 -6.12 10.44 9.54
C PHE A 339 -6.16 9.47 10.72
N ASN A 340 -6.84 9.85 11.81
CA ASN A 340 -7.07 8.96 12.94
C ASN A 340 -8.23 8.00 12.63
N LEU A 341 -7.90 6.74 12.36
CA LEU A 341 -8.88 5.70 12.02
C LEU A 341 -9.72 5.23 13.21
N ASP A 342 -9.37 5.55 14.44
CA ASP A 342 -10.20 5.24 15.62
C ASP A 342 -11.38 6.19 15.76
N THR A 343 -11.35 7.36 15.11
CA THR A 343 -12.34 8.45 15.31
C THR A 343 -12.90 9.01 14.01
N HIS A 344 -12.94 8.21 12.94
CA HIS A 344 -13.31 8.68 11.60
C HIS A 344 -14.82 8.81 11.32
N GLY A 345 -15.69 8.54 12.30
CA GLY A 345 -17.13 8.83 12.21
C GLY A 345 -17.86 8.17 11.02
N ASN A 346 -18.43 8.98 10.14
CA ASN A 346 -19.17 8.51 8.97
C ASN A 346 -18.31 8.18 7.73
N ILE A 347 -16.98 8.11 7.88
CA ILE A 347 -16.07 7.73 6.80
C ILE A 347 -15.75 6.23 6.94
N TYR A 348 -15.72 5.51 5.83
CA TYR A 348 -15.21 4.14 5.74
C TYR A 348 -13.88 4.18 5.03
N PHE A 349 -12.85 3.67 5.66
CA PHE A 349 -11.52 3.52 5.06
C PHE A 349 -11.37 2.09 4.52
N SER A 350 -11.47 1.97 3.23
CA SER A 350 -11.21 0.71 2.57
C SER A 350 -9.68 0.51 2.45
N PHE A 351 -9.05 -0.55 2.94
CA PHE A 351 -9.78 -1.74 3.41
C PHE A 351 -9.58 -1.98 4.92
N CYS A 352 -8.96 -1.05 5.65
CA CYS A 352 -8.72 -1.19 7.10
C CYS A 352 -10.01 -1.36 7.93
N ASP A 353 -11.11 -0.76 7.50
CA ASP A 353 -12.42 -0.96 8.15
C ASP A 353 -13.09 -2.30 7.75
N THR A 354 -12.43 -3.09 6.90
CA THR A 354 -12.96 -4.37 6.44
C THR A 354 -12.53 -5.50 7.39
N PRO A 355 -13.44 -6.36 7.86
CA PRO A 355 -13.09 -7.46 8.76
C PRO A 355 -12.09 -8.44 8.14
N GLY A 356 -11.27 -9.09 8.99
CA GLY A 356 -10.39 -10.17 8.59
C GLY A 356 -9.11 -9.73 7.86
N VAL A 357 -8.75 -8.45 7.96
CA VAL A 357 -7.50 -7.92 7.39
C VAL A 357 -6.47 -7.58 8.47
N ILE A 358 -5.22 -7.42 8.05
CA ILE A 358 -4.14 -6.81 8.83
C ILE A 358 -3.90 -5.42 8.27
N CYS A 359 -4.26 -4.38 9.03
CA CYS A 359 -4.11 -2.99 8.63
C CYS A 359 -2.75 -2.43 9.07
N VAL A 360 -1.97 -1.88 8.13
CA VAL A 360 -0.57 -1.52 8.33
C VAL A 360 -0.33 -0.03 8.18
N ALA A 361 0.12 0.63 9.26
CA ALA A 361 0.59 2.02 9.27
C ALA A 361 2.07 2.14 8.86
N ALA A 362 2.54 3.37 8.65
CA ALA A 362 3.91 3.62 8.21
C ALA A 362 4.79 4.24 9.32
N THR A 363 6.04 3.74 9.40
CA THR A 363 7.16 4.38 10.12
C THR A 363 8.25 4.80 9.12
N GLY A 364 9.15 5.66 9.58
CA GLY A 364 10.33 6.03 8.79
C GLY A 364 11.25 7.00 9.51
N PRO A 365 12.52 7.08 9.08
CA PRO A 365 13.51 7.96 9.69
C PRO A 365 13.10 9.43 9.64
N THR A 366 13.44 10.16 10.70
CA THR A 366 13.21 11.61 10.77
C THR A 366 14.25 12.41 9.99
N SER A 367 15.45 11.90 9.90
CA SER A 367 16.50 12.42 9.02
C SER A 367 17.56 11.34 8.79
N ASP A 368 18.32 11.51 7.74
CA ASP A 368 19.69 11.03 7.70
C ASP A 368 20.50 11.98 8.62
N ALA A 369 20.97 11.53 9.73
CA ALA A 369 21.46 12.26 10.89
C ALA A 369 22.45 13.44 10.62
N THR A 370 22.81 13.76 9.39
CA THR A 370 23.95 14.64 9.14
C THR A 370 23.82 15.54 7.90
N GLY A 371 22.67 15.57 7.21
CA GLY A 371 22.60 16.20 5.89
C GLY A 371 23.48 15.47 4.89
N GLN A 372 23.63 14.17 5.04
CA GLN A 372 24.61 13.37 4.35
C GLN A 372 24.23 13.05 2.93
N THR A 373 25.23 13.04 2.11
CA THR A 373 25.28 12.44 0.78
C THR A 373 25.46 10.92 0.80
N THR A 374 25.62 10.29 1.96
CA THR A 374 25.85 8.85 2.08
C THR A 374 24.53 8.10 2.22
N LEU A 375 24.26 7.25 1.25
CA LEU A 375 23.04 6.43 1.14
C LEU A 375 22.99 5.24 2.13
N THR A 376 23.77 5.26 3.19
CA THR A 376 23.95 4.10 4.10
C THR A 376 23.75 4.42 5.57
N GLY A 377 23.21 5.60 5.87
CA GLY A 377 22.98 6.05 7.25
C GLY A 377 24.21 6.76 7.86
N PRO A 378 24.24 7.01 9.17
CA PRO A 378 23.23 6.56 10.13
C PRO A 378 21.89 7.29 10.01
N TRP A 379 20.79 6.57 10.21
CA TRP A 379 19.45 7.15 10.23
C TRP A 379 19.06 7.54 11.67
N THR A 380 18.26 8.61 11.78
CA THR A 380 17.72 9.07 13.07
C THR A 380 16.28 8.60 13.20
N ASP A 381 15.95 8.01 14.35
CA ASP A 381 14.59 7.59 14.72
C ASP A 381 13.82 6.89 13.58
N VAL A 382 14.29 5.70 13.21
CA VAL A 382 13.67 4.87 12.14
C VAL A 382 12.24 4.44 12.46
N ASP A 383 11.86 4.57 13.73
CA ASP A 383 10.54 4.21 14.24
C ASP A 383 9.60 5.41 14.36
N ALA A 384 10.02 6.60 13.93
CA ALA A 384 9.11 7.75 13.92
C ALA A 384 7.87 7.44 13.09
N HIS A 385 6.72 7.88 13.58
CA HIS A 385 5.47 7.84 12.80
C HIS A 385 5.63 8.67 11.53
N ALA A 386 5.36 8.08 10.37
CA ALA A 386 5.43 8.80 9.12
C ALA A 386 4.31 9.84 9.04
N PHE A 387 4.68 11.11 8.77
CA PHE A 387 3.76 12.27 8.88
C PHE A 387 2.48 12.14 8.06
N TYR A 388 2.51 11.38 6.97
CA TYR A 388 1.37 11.15 6.09
C TYR A 388 0.50 9.96 6.52
N SER A 389 1.03 9.04 7.34
CA SER A 389 0.35 7.78 7.62
C SER A 389 -0.97 7.98 8.33
N ASN A 390 -2.02 7.30 7.87
CA ASN A 390 -3.17 7.08 8.71
C ASN A 390 -2.75 6.28 9.93
N PHE A 391 -3.42 6.50 11.07
CA PHE A 391 -3.04 5.97 12.37
C PHE A 391 -4.27 5.62 13.21
N GLY A 392 -4.04 4.93 14.31
CA GLY A 392 -5.06 4.53 15.28
C GLY A 392 -4.52 3.46 16.20
N ARG A 393 -5.03 3.42 17.41
CA ARG A 393 -4.64 2.42 18.40
C ARG A 393 -5.34 1.08 18.19
N LYS A 394 -6.57 1.12 17.66
CA LYS A 394 -7.44 -0.05 17.48
C LYS A 394 -7.61 -0.44 16.02
N ALA A 395 -7.65 0.56 15.15
CA ALA A 395 -7.87 0.36 13.74
C ALA A 395 -6.60 -0.07 12.99
N ILE A 396 -5.41 0.23 13.57
CA ILE A 396 -4.13 -0.26 13.06
C ILE A 396 -3.74 -1.51 13.85
N ASP A 397 -3.34 -2.56 13.14
CA ASP A 397 -2.81 -3.77 13.77
C ASP A 397 -1.32 -3.60 14.08
N VAL A 398 -0.53 -3.19 13.11
CA VAL A 398 0.91 -3.02 13.25
C VAL A 398 1.42 -1.90 12.35
N ALA A 399 2.53 -1.26 12.70
CA ALA A 399 3.25 -0.35 11.84
C ALA A 399 4.49 -1.02 11.23
N ALA A 400 4.90 -0.57 10.05
CA ALA A 400 6.10 -1.06 9.39
C ALA A 400 6.77 0.06 8.56
N PRO A 401 8.02 -0.11 8.12
CA PRO A 401 8.72 0.90 7.33
C PRO A 401 8.00 1.32 6.06
N GLY A 402 7.65 2.59 5.97
CA GLY A 402 7.00 3.19 4.79
C GLY A 402 7.78 4.37 4.21
N GLY A 403 8.84 4.82 4.90
CA GLY A 403 9.58 6.02 4.54
C GLY A 403 9.01 7.29 5.17
N ASN A 404 9.81 8.35 5.26
CA ASN A 404 9.42 9.61 5.91
C ASN A 404 10.27 10.78 5.41
N SER A 405 10.13 11.13 4.13
CA SER A 405 11.05 12.03 3.43
C SER A 405 10.89 13.52 3.71
N SER A 406 9.85 13.92 4.43
CA SER A 406 9.67 15.31 4.85
C SER A 406 8.91 15.38 6.17
N PHE A 407 9.39 16.26 7.04
CA PHE A 407 8.75 16.60 8.29
C PHE A 407 7.79 17.77 8.10
N GLY A 408 6.52 17.45 7.89
CA GLY A 408 5.46 18.44 7.81
C GLY A 408 5.47 19.25 6.50
N PRO A 409 4.38 20.04 6.29
CA PRO A 409 4.14 20.74 5.04
C PRO A 409 5.04 21.94 4.80
N ASP A 410 5.75 22.40 5.83
CA ASP A 410 6.47 23.69 5.84
C ASP A 410 8.01 23.56 5.74
N LEU A 411 8.53 22.33 5.57
CA LEU A 411 9.96 22.13 5.43
C LEU A 411 10.32 21.92 3.96
N PRO A 412 10.94 22.92 3.31
CA PRO A 412 11.52 22.78 1.98
C PRO A 412 12.87 22.04 2.06
N ALA A 413 12.89 20.90 2.75
CA ALA A 413 14.09 20.07 2.67
C ALA A 413 14.10 19.40 1.31
N PRO A 414 15.23 19.40 0.58
CA PRO A 414 15.42 18.39 -0.45
C PRO A 414 15.20 17.05 0.25
N ALA A 415 14.17 16.32 -0.17
CA ALA A 415 13.84 15.04 0.42
C ALA A 415 15.12 14.21 0.50
N SER A 416 15.56 13.91 1.72
CA SER A 416 16.73 13.06 1.90
C SER A 416 16.44 11.74 1.23
N ARG A 417 17.29 11.35 0.29
CA ARG A 417 17.14 10.11 -0.48
C ARG A 417 17.16 8.87 0.39
N ASP A 418 17.67 9.01 1.60
CA ASP A 418 17.96 7.90 2.50
C ASP A 418 16.78 7.49 3.36
N VAL A 419 15.73 8.30 3.43
CA VAL A 419 14.54 8.03 4.24
C VAL A 419 13.43 7.31 3.45
N PHE A 420 13.64 7.06 2.17
CA PHE A 420 12.74 6.25 1.34
C PHE A 420 12.90 4.74 1.57
N VAL A 421 11.88 3.98 1.23
CA VAL A 421 12.01 2.56 0.98
C VAL A 421 12.48 2.35 -0.46
N TRP A 422 13.61 1.67 -0.63
CA TRP A 422 14.23 1.42 -1.94
C TRP A 422 13.92 0.02 -2.42
N ALA A 423 13.37 -0.08 -3.61
CA ALA A 423 13.03 -1.35 -4.26
C ALA A 423 13.06 -1.22 -5.79
N PRO A 424 12.91 -2.30 -6.55
CA PRO A 424 12.87 -2.30 -8.00
C PRO A 424 11.92 -1.28 -8.61
N CYS A 425 12.39 -0.66 -9.69
CA CYS A 425 11.61 0.16 -10.58
C CYS A 425 11.27 -0.66 -11.85
N SER A 426 10.01 -0.69 -12.24
CA SER A 426 9.61 -1.40 -13.47
C SER A 426 10.26 -0.79 -14.71
N GLN A 427 10.88 -1.61 -15.56
CA GLN A 427 11.44 -1.19 -16.84
C GLN A 427 10.39 -0.61 -17.80
N THR A 428 9.14 -0.95 -17.58
CA THR A 428 8.01 -0.51 -18.39
C THR A 428 7.24 0.64 -17.78
N ALA A 429 7.70 1.19 -16.63
CA ALA A 429 7.04 2.30 -15.96
C ALA A 429 6.97 3.55 -16.83
N ILE A 430 5.77 4.09 -16.95
CA ILE A 430 5.44 5.27 -17.74
C ILE A 430 5.19 6.44 -16.79
N PHE A 431 6.05 7.43 -16.85
CA PHE A 431 5.86 8.68 -16.12
C PHE A 431 5.38 9.77 -17.08
N THR A 432 4.60 10.69 -16.56
CA THR A 432 4.12 11.83 -17.33
C THR A 432 4.69 13.10 -16.71
N ASP A 433 5.37 13.90 -17.51
CA ASP A 433 5.83 15.22 -17.10
C ASP A 433 4.60 16.11 -16.82
N PRO A 434 4.45 16.63 -15.60
CA PRO A 434 3.24 17.38 -15.22
C PRO A 434 3.11 18.73 -15.93
N THR A 435 4.22 19.24 -16.50
CA THR A 435 4.26 20.55 -17.18
C THR A 435 3.95 20.39 -18.66
N THR A 436 4.53 19.38 -19.31
CA THR A 436 4.46 19.21 -20.76
C THR A 436 3.49 18.12 -21.19
N GLY A 437 3.06 17.24 -20.28
CA GLY A 437 2.28 16.04 -20.60
C GLY A 437 3.10 14.97 -21.33
N ALA A 438 4.40 15.16 -21.52
CA ALA A 438 5.26 14.21 -22.22
C ALA A 438 5.46 12.95 -21.38
N LYS A 439 5.36 11.79 -22.01
CA LYS A 439 5.66 10.50 -21.39
C LYS A 439 7.15 10.21 -21.45
N PHE A 440 7.71 9.74 -20.33
CA PHE A 440 9.10 9.29 -20.26
C PHE A 440 9.20 7.99 -19.45
N PHE A 441 10.31 7.27 -19.61
CA PHE A 441 10.51 5.90 -19.11
C PHE A 441 11.80 5.85 -18.30
N PRO A 442 11.81 6.29 -17.05
CA PRO A 442 13.04 6.51 -16.29
C PRO A 442 13.82 5.22 -16.00
N CYS A 443 13.15 4.09 -15.98
CA CYS A 443 13.73 2.80 -15.63
C CYS A 443 13.96 1.87 -16.83
N ALA A 444 13.66 2.32 -18.06
CA ALA A 444 13.68 1.47 -19.25
C ALA A 444 15.09 1.00 -19.65
N ALA A 445 16.13 1.74 -19.26
CA ALA A 445 17.49 1.44 -19.70
C ALA A 445 18.08 0.14 -19.09
N SER A 446 17.55 -0.35 -17.97
CA SER A 446 18.11 -1.52 -17.30
C SER A 446 17.14 -2.22 -16.35
N SER A 447 17.24 -3.55 -16.30
CA SER A 447 16.51 -4.42 -15.35
C SER A 447 17.06 -4.38 -13.92
N ILE A 448 17.94 -3.44 -13.62
CA ILE A 448 18.56 -3.29 -12.29
C ILE A 448 18.21 -1.96 -11.62
N PHE A 449 17.36 -1.17 -12.23
CA PHE A 449 17.01 0.15 -11.70
C PHE A 449 16.12 0.04 -10.47
N LEU A 450 16.41 0.91 -9.50
CA LEU A 450 15.68 1.04 -8.24
C LEU A 450 15.02 2.40 -8.16
N ILE A 451 13.94 2.46 -7.42
CA ILE A 451 13.26 3.71 -7.09
C ILE A 451 13.02 3.78 -5.59
N GLY A 452 13.27 4.94 -5.00
CA GLY A 452 12.85 5.24 -3.63
C GLY A 452 11.41 5.71 -3.61
N ALA A 453 10.60 5.16 -2.75
CA ALA A 453 9.22 5.57 -2.56
C ALA A 453 8.85 5.60 -1.08
N GLN A 454 7.82 6.39 -0.72
CA GLN A 454 7.23 6.40 0.61
C GLN A 454 5.72 6.32 0.55
N GLY A 455 5.12 5.69 1.54
CA GLY A 455 3.69 5.48 1.68
C GLY A 455 3.40 4.27 2.55
N THR A 456 2.21 4.17 3.10
CA THR A 456 1.74 2.94 3.77
C THR A 456 1.71 1.75 2.80
N SER A 457 1.66 2.04 1.49
CA SER A 457 1.87 1.05 0.43
C SER A 457 3.23 0.37 0.48
N MET A 458 4.27 1.04 1.01
CA MET A 458 5.60 0.47 1.20
C MET A 458 5.71 -0.27 2.54
N SER A 459 4.82 0.02 3.49
CA SER A 459 4.77 -0.68 4.79
C SER A 459 4.10 -2.05 4.70
N ALA A 460 2.94 -2.13 4.07
CA ALA A 460 2.16 -3.37 3.95
C ALA A 460 2.97 -4.57 3.43
N PRO A 461 3.85 -4.45 2.41
CA PRO A 461 4.62 -5.58 1.91
C PRO A 461 5.62 -6.17 2.93
N HIS A 462 6.09 -5.40 3.91
CA HIS A 462 6.91 -5.96 4.99
C HIS A 462 6.11 -6.95 5.85
N VAL A 463 4.88 -6.58 6.17
CA VAL A 463 3.94 -7.44 6.92
C VAL A 463 3.51 -8.64 6.08
N THR A 464 3.26 -8.43 4.79
CA THR A 464 2.91 -9.49 3.84
C THR A 464 4.02 -10.55 3.73
N GLY A 465 5.28 -10.12 3.64
CA GLY A 465 6.44 -11.04 3.64
C GLY A 465 6.55 -11.81 4.96
N THR A 466 6.29 -11.16 6.09
CA THR A 466 6.28 -11.80 7.42
C THR A 466 5.15 -12.81 7.52
N ALA A 467 3.94 -12.46 7.08
CA ALA A 467 2.81 -13.40 7.03
C ALA A 467 3.14 -14.64 6.19
N ALA A 468 3.83 -14.47 5.07
CA ALA A 468 4.26 -15.59 4.23
C ALA A 468 5.29 -16.51 4.91
N LEU A 469 6.20 -15.98 5.72
CA LEU A 469 7.06 -16.79 6.58
C LEU A 469 6.24 -17.57 7.59
N LEU A 470 5.25 -16.94 8.21
CA LEU A 470 4.38 -17.55 9.21
C LEU A 470 3.46 -18.63 8.64
N VAL A 471 3.04 -18.53 7.38
CA VAL A 471 2.32 -19.63 6.70
C VAL A 471 3.10 -20.93 6.75
N SER A 472 4.43 -20.88 6.60
CA SER A 472 5.29 -22.07 6.70
C SER A 472 5.37 -22.64 8.12
N ILE A 473 5.00 -21.87 9.15
CA ILE A 473 5.08 -22.25 10.58
C ILE A 473 3.70 -22.62 11.12
N LEU A 474 2.68 -21.81 10.81
CA LEU A 474 1.33 -21.88 11.39
C LEU A 474 0.30 -22.46 10.42
N GLY A 475 0.69 -22.73 9.15
CA GLY A 475 -0.25 -23.08 8.10
C GLY A 475 -1.10 -21.90 7.64
N ARG A 476 -2.14 -22.20 6.87
CA ARG A 476 -3.13 -21.23 6.36
C ARG A 476 -4.15 -20.89 7.45
N ASN A 477 -3.70 -20.19 8.47
CA ASN A 477 -4.51 -19.75 9.60
C ASN A 477 -4.37 -18.24 9.79
N PRO A 478 -5.19 -17.41 9.13
CA PRO A 478 -5.04 -15.96 9.12
C PRO A 478 -5.15 -15.34 10.51
N ASP A 479 -5.99 -15.88 11.39
CA ASP A 479 -6.13 -15.37 12.76
C ASP A 479 -4.87 -15.61 13.59
N ALA A 480 -4.31 -16.82 13.55
CA ALA A 480 -3.08 -17.14 14.26
C ALA A 480 -1.87 -16.37 13.69
N ILE A 481 -1.85 -16.11 12.37
CA ILE A 481 -0.80 -15.30 11.73
C ILE A 481 -0.91 -13.85 12.21
N LYS A 482 -2.11 -13.27 12.22
CA LYS A 482 -2.37 -11.93 12.72
C LYS A 482 -1.97 -11.79 14.18
N GLU A 483 -2.45 -12.68 15.04
CA GLU A 483 -2.11 -12.71 16.48
C GLU A 483 -0.59 -12.78 16.70
N ARG A 484 0.12 -13.63 15.95
CA ARG A 484 1.58 -13.75 16.05
C ARG A 484 2.29 -12.46 15.62
N ILE A 485 1.83 -11.77 14.57
CA ILE A 485 2.38 -10.48 14.13
C ILE A 485 2.15 -9.42 15.22
N ASP A 486 0.95 -9.35 15.79
CA ASP A 486 0.57 -8.39 16.80
C ASP A 486 1.37 -8.58 18.11
N GLU A 487 1.49 -9.81 18.59
CA GLU A 487 2.22 -10.16 19.83
C GLU A 487 3.74 -9.98 19.70
N SER A 488 4.30 -10.20 18.52
CA SER A 488 5.74 -10.08 18.27
C SER A 488 6.20 -8.66 17.95
N ALA A 489 5.29 -7.70 17.82
CA ALA A 489 5.62 -6.34 17.46
C ALA A 489 6.45 -5.65 18.55
N ASP A 490 7.43 -4.84 18.12
CA ASP A 490 8.25 -4.04 19.01
C ASP A 490 7.46 -2.86 19.55
N GLN A 491 7.46 -2.69 20.87
CA GLN A 491 6.86 -1.53 21.51
C GLN A 491 7.77 -0.31 21.31
N VAL A 492 7.47 0.46 20.26
CA VAL A 492 8.24 1.66 19.88
C VAL A 492 7.53 2.95 20.31
N GLY A 493 8.30 4.02 20.40
CA GLY A 493 7.79 5.32 20.80
C GLY A 493 7.47 5.43 22.30
N THR A 494 7.10 6.64 22.73
CA THR A 494 6.62 6.91 24.08
C THR A 494 5.15 6.50 24.24
N ILE A 495 4.65 6.44 25.48
CA ILE A 495 3.23 6.13 25.75
C ILE A 495 2.29 7.07 24.99
N GLN A 496 2.68 8.33 24.81
CA GLN A 496 1.89 9.35 24.11
C GLN A 496 1.75 9.07 22.60
N VAL A 497 2.72 8.41 22.00
CA VAL A 497 2.73 8.12 20.56
C VAL A 497 2.35 6.68 20.20
N ARG A 498 2.14 5.81 21.17
CA ARG A 498 1.69 4.42 20.93
C ARG A 498 0.37 4.32 20.17
N GLY A 499 -0.46 5.36 20.21
CA GLY A 499 -1.68 5.44 19.42
C GLY A 499 -1.49 5.47 17.90
N PHE A 500 -0.25 5.61 17.42
CA PHE A 500 0.07 5.62 15.98
C PHE A 500 0.37 4.25 15.40
N TYR A 501 0.75 3.27 16.22
CA TYR A 501 1.42 2.04 15.79
C TYR A 501 0.58 0.77 15.98
N GLY A 502 -0.67 0.86 16.43
CA GLY A 502 -1.44 -0.32 16.82
C GLY A 502 -0.74 -1.10 17.94
N ASN A 503 -0.35 -2.35 17.67
CA ASN A 503 0.39 -3.20 18.60
C ASN A 503 1.90 -2.90 18.65
N GLY A 504 2.41 -2.05 17.75
CA GLY A 504 3.83 -1.68 17.70
C GLY A 504 4.40 -1.71 16.29
N ARG A 505 5.74 -1.67 16.17
CA ARG A 505 6.42 -1.86 14.90
C ARG A 505 6.69 -3.34 14.64
N LEU A 506 6.47 -3.80 13.42
CA LEU A 506 6.75 -5.16 12.96
C LEU A 506 8.17 -5.62 13.33
N ASN A 507 8.29 -6.84 13.88
CA ASN A 507 9.55 -7.52 14.10
C ASN A 507 9.51 -8.92 13.46
N VAL A 508 10.15 -9.07 12.32
CA VAL A 508 10.16 -10.32 11.54
C VAL A 508 10.82 -11.46 12.32
N ALA A 509 11.99 -11.18 12.92
CA ALA A 509 12.76 -12.21 13.62
C ALA A 509 12.02 -12.76 14.85
N ARG A 510 11.34 -11.89 15.61
CA ARG A 510 10.51 -12.32 16.74
C ARG A 510 9.26 -13.05 16.28
N ALA A 511 8.60 -12.59 15.22
CA ALA A 511 7.41 -13.25 14.67
C ALA A 511 7.70 -14.70 14.28
N VAL A 512 8.83 -14.96 13.64
CA VAL A 512 9.20 -16.33 13.25
C VAL A 512 9.91 -17.14 14.36
N GLY A 513 10.15 -16.53 15.53
CA GLY A 513 10.82 -17.20 16.65
C GLY A 513 12.35 -17.35 16.48
N ALA A 514 12.96 -16.54 15.64
CA ALA A 514 14.41 -16.48 15.46
C ALA A 514 15.11 -15.82 16.67
N ILE A 515 14.42 -14.90 17.33
CA ILE A 515 14.84 -14.22 18.55
C ILE A 515 13.69 -14.23 19.57
N PRO A 516 13.99 -14.10 20.89
CA PRO A 516 12.97 -14.06 21.94
C PRO A 516 12.08 -12.82 21.87
#